data_33010d76ee8318fcce1f62441c61ef2e
#
_entry.id   33010d76ee8318fcce1f62441c61ef2e
#
_cell.length_a   1.000
_cell.length_b   1.000
_cell.length_c   1.000
_cell.angle_alpha   90.00
_cell.angle_beta   90.00
_cell.angle_gamma   90.00
#
_symmetry.space_group_name_H-M   'P 1'
#
loop_
_entity.id
_entity.type
_entity.pdbx_description
1 polymer ?
#
loop_
_entity_poly.entity_id
_entity_poly.type
_entity_poly.pdbx_seq_one_letter_code
_entity_poly.pdbx_strand_id
1 'polypeptide(L)'
;MLRLTGDVRMTLCTSLDDYLEQMLSDPAFASVWIDLCDVEGLDSTTLGQLAKLALQVRDRYGFRPAIYCCDAGINRLLSSMGFERLFELHEKTCCNTGTAEDIPLVPGSEDAVRERVIEAHRVLMGLSDENADRFRDLMDALESSPGA
;
A
#
# COMPACT_ATOMS: atom_id res chain seq x y z
N MET A 1 6.72 -11.26 5.99
CA MET A 1 5.26 -11.04 5.90
C MET A 1 4.92 -9.67 6.47
N LEU A 2 4.06 -8.93 5.78
CA LEU A 2 3.48 -7.69 6.28
C LEU A 2 2.01 -7.94 6.64
N ARG A 3 1.63 -7.77 7.89
CA ARG A 3 0.25 -7.89 8.33
C ARG A 3 -0.30 -6.53 8.71
N LEU A 4 -1.43 -6.17 8.13
CA LEU A 4 -2.18 -4.99 8.49
C LEU A 4 -3.48 -5.42 9.18
N THR A 5 -3.88 -4.70 10.23
CA THR A 5 -5.08 -5.02 11.01
C THR A 5 -5.90 -3.77 11.27
N GLY A 6 -7.20 -3.95 11.45
CA GLY A 6 -8.12 -2.88 11.78
C GLY A 6 -8.36 -1.90 10.63
N ASP A 7 -8.59 -0.66 10.95
CA ASP A 7 -8.83 0.42 9.98
C ASP A 7 -7.51 1.12 9.66
N VAL A 8 -6.93 0.80 8.50
CA VAL A 8 -5.60 1.26 8.12
C VAL A 8 -5.71 2.53 7.28
N ARG A 9 -5.19 3.61 7.81
CA ARG A 9 -5.35 4.95 7.26
C ARG A 9 -4.02 5.69 7.08
N MET A 10 -4.08 6.84 6.41
CA MET A 10 -2.92 7.67 6.10
C MET A 10 -2.13 8.14 7.34
N THR A 11 -2.71 8.05 8.54
CA THR A 11 -2.00 8.36 9.78
C THR A 11 -0.78 7.47 10.00
N LEU A 12 -0.74 6.31 9.36
CA LEU A 12 0.37 5.36 9.42
C LEU A 12 1.30 5.42 8.20
N CYS A 13 1.06 6.35 7.27
CA CYS A 13 1.76 6.35 5.99
C CYS A 13 3.27 6.52 6.11
N THR A 14 3.75 7.36 7.03
CA THR A 14 5.19 7.55 7.25
C THR A 14 5.83 6.28 7.79
N SER A 15 5.20 5.66 8.80
CA SER A 15 5.70 4.42 9.40
C SER A 15 5.75 3.28 8.39
N LEU A 16 4.69 3.14 7.60
CA LEU A 16 4.61 2.10 6.58
C LEU A 16 5.67 2.31 5.49
N ASP A 17 5.81 3.52 5.01
CA ASP A 17 6.78 3.85 3.96
C ASP A 17 8.22 3.56 4.41
N ASP A 18 8.58 3.99 5.62
CA ASP A 18 9.90 3.73 6.18
C ASP A 18 10.17 2.23 6.33
N TYR A 19 9.18 1.48 6.81
CA TYR A 19 9.31 0.03 6.94
C TYR A 19 9.53 -0.65 5.58
N LEU A 20 8.75 -0.26 4.58
CA LEU A 20 8.87 -0.84 3.24
C LEU A 20 10.21 -0.52 2.59
N GLU A 21 10.72 0.70 2.76
CA GLU A 21 12.05 1.07 2.27
C GLU A 21 13.16 0.25 2.93
N GLN A 22 13.09 0.07 4.25
CA GLN A 22 14.07 -0.73 4.99
C GLN A 22 14.03 -2.18 4.55
N MET A 23 12.85 -2.73 4.37
CA MET A 23 12.66 -4.11 3.93
C MET A 23 13.27 -4.34 2.53
N LEU A 24 13.00 -3.45 1.59
CA LEU A 24 13.52 -3.55 0.22
C LEU A 24 15.02 -3.30 0.13
N SER A 25 15.58 -2.56 1.08
CA SER A 25 17.03 -2.28 1.14
C SER A 25 17.82 -3.38 1.82
N ASP A 26 17.16 -4.32 2.48
CA ASP A 26 17.82 -5.44 3.16
C ASP A 26 18.38 -6.42 2.12
N PRO A 27 19.68 -6.72 2.14
CA PRO A 27 20.27 -7.70 1.22
C PRO A 27 19.68 -9.10 1.34
N ALA A 28 19.08 -9.42 2.49
CA ALA A 28 18.42 -10.71 2.73
C ALA A 28 16.99 -10.76 2.18
N PHE A 29 16.48 -9.68 1.57
CA PHE A 29 15.14 -9.68 1.01
C PHE A 29 15.03 -10.72 -0.11
N ALA A 30 14.08 -11.64 0.04
CA ALA A 30 13.83 -12.69 -0.93
C ALA A 30 12.39 -12.62 -1.50
N SER A 31 11.42 -12.35 -0.64
CA SER A 31 10.01 -12.24 -1.03
C SER A 31 9.22 -11.48 0.02
N VAL A 32 8.05 -11.02 -0.37
CA VAL A 32 7.10 -10.38 0.53
C VAL A 32 5.69 -10.81 0.19
N TRP A 33 4.89 -11.03 1.21
CA TRP A 33 3.45 -11.20 1.08
C TRP A 33 2.75 -10.37 2.15
N ILE A 34 1.54 -9.98 1.82
CA ILE A 34 0.76 -9.05 2.62
C ILE A 34 -0.49 -9.77 3.10
N ASP A 35 -0.72 -9.74 4.41
CA ASP A 35 -1.89 -10.34 5.05
C ASP A 35 -2.88 -9.22 5.41
N LEU A 36 -4.03 -9.21 4.75
CA LEU A 36 -5.11 -8.25 4.98
C LEU A 36 -6.34 -8.91 5.61
N CYS A 37 -6.23 -10.13 6.12
CA CYS A 37 -7.38 -10.89 6.61
C CYS A 37 -8.05 -10.24 7.82
N ASP A 38 -7.32 -9.46 8.61
CA ASP A 38 -7.84 -8.78 9.80
C ASP A 38 -8.06 -7.27 9.59
N VAL A 39 -8.00 -6.81 8.33
CA VAL A 39 -8.25 -5.41 7.98
C VAL A 39 -9.76 -5.15 7.94
N GLU A 40 -10.18 -4.08 8.58
CA GLU A 40 -11.57 -3.61 8.55
C GLU A 40 -11.79 -2.58 7.44
N GLY A 41 -10.78 -1.80 7.11
CA GLY A 41 -10.82 -0.82 6.03
C GLY A 41 -9.42 -0.37 5.62
N LEU A 42 -9.30 0.09 4.37
CA LEU A 42 -8.09 0.64 3.80
C LEU A 42 -8.42 1.95 3.09
N ASP A 43 -7.64 2.98 3.34
CA ASP A 43 -7.77 4.22 2.56
C ASP A 43 -6.92 4.16 1.27
N SER A 44 -7.14 5.12 0.39
CA SER A 44 -6.45 5.17 -0.90
C SER A 44 -4.95 5.47 -0.75
N THR A 45 -4.54 6.18 0.30
CA THR A 45 -3.12 6.42 0.57
C THR A 45 -2.40 5.09 0.85
N THR A 46 -2.96 4.26 1.72
CA THR A 46 -2.40 2.94 2.02
C THR A 46 -2.37 2.06 0.77
N LEU A 47 -3.44 2.05 -0.01
CA LEU A 47 -3.47 1.31 -1.28
C LEU A 47 -2.37 1.76 -2.23
N GLY A 48 -2.14 3.06 -2.34
CA GLY A 48 -1.06 3.60 -3.18
C GLY A 48 0.33 3.18 -2.70
N GLN A 49 0.54 3.12 -1.39
CA GLN A 49 1.80 2.63 -0.83
C GLN A 49 2.04 1.15 -1.12
N LEU A 50 1.00 0.33 -1.03
CA LEU A 50 1.09 -1.09 -1.40
C LEU A 50 1.36 -1.26 -2.90
N ALA A 51 0.73 -0.47 -3.74
CA ALA A 51 0.98 -0.48 -5.18
C ALA A 51 2.43 -0.09 -5.51
N LYS A 52 2.95 0.94 -4.84
CA LYS A 52 4.35 1.35 -4.97
C LYS A 52 5.30 0.21 -4.62
N LEU A 53 5.03 -0.50 -3.52
CA LEU A 53 5.81 -1.67 -3.12
C LEU A 53 5.84 -2.70 -4.24
N ALA A 54 4.69 -3.05 -4.80
CA ALA A 54 4.61 -4.05 -5.87
C ALA A 54 5.39 -3.64 -7.11
N LEU A 55 5.33 -2.37 -7.49
CA LEU A 55 6.07 -1.84 -8.63
C LEU A 55 7.59 -1.92 -8.39
N GLN A 56 8.04 -1.58 -7.19
CA GLN A 56 9.46 -1.66 -6.83
C GLN A 56 9.96 -3.11 -6.81
N VAL A 57 9.16 -4.04 -6.31
CA VAL A 57 9.50 -5.47 -6.30
C VAL A 57 9.59 -6.00 -7.73
N ARG A 58 8.63 -5.63 -8.59
CA ARG A 58 8.66 -6.01 -10.00
C ARG A 58 9.91 -5.50 -10.71
N ASP A 59 10.25 -4.24 -10.49
CA ASP A 59 11.37 -3.60 -11.18
C ASP A 59 12.72 -4.13 -10.71
N ARG A 60 12.87 -4.45 -9.43
CA ARG A 60 14.13 -4.91 -8.85
C ARG A 60 14.30 -6.42 -8.87
N TYR A 61 13.22 -7.18 -8.72
CA TYR A 61 13.28 -8.63 -8.49
C TYR A 61 12.49 -9.45 -9.50
N GLY A 62 11.62 -8.80 -10.30
CA GLY A 62 10.91 -9.45 -11.39
C GLY A 62 9.75 -10.36 -11.00
N PHE A 63 9.18 -10.22 -9.79
CA PHE A 63 8.02 -11.00 -9.37
C PHE A 63 6.90 -10.13 -8.81
N ARG A 64 5.71 -10.72 -8.66
CA ARG A 64 4.55 -10.07 -8.04
C ARG A 64 4.41 -10.57 -6.61
N PRO A 65 4.35 -9.66 -5.60
CA PRO A 65 4.05 -10.06 -4.23
C PRO A 65 2.64 -10.64 -4.12
N ALA A 66 2.38 -11.42 -3.09
CA ALA A 66 1.06 -11.98 -2.81
C ALA A 66 0.30 -11.13 -1.80
N ILE A 67 -1.02 -11.03 -1.97
CA ILE A 67 -1.95 -10.49 -0.98
C ILE A 67 -2.92 -11.60 -0.59
N TYR A 68 -3.11 -11.78 0.71
CA TYR A 68 -4.10 -12.69 1.29
C TYR A 68 -5.21 -11.86 1.94
N CYS A 69 -6.44 -12.05 1.50
CA CYS A 69 -7.60 -11.34 2.03
C CYS A 69 -8.86 -12.18 1.89
N CYS A 70 -9.60 -12.32 3.00
CA CYS A 70 -10.84 -13.10 3.03
C CYS A 70 -12.10 -12.26 2.87
N ASP A 71 -12.01 -10.93 3.01
CA ASP A 71 -13.17 -10.04 2.94
C ASP A 71 -13.51 -9.73 1.50
N ALA A 72 -14.74 -10.05 1.09
CA ALA A 72 -15.19 -9.83 -0.28
C ALA A 72 -15.21 -8.35 -0.67
N GLY A 73 -15.52 -7.45 0.26
CA GLY A 73 -15.53 -6.01 0.02
C GLY A 73 -14.13 -5.47 -0.24
N ILE A 74 -13.16 -5.88 0.57
CA ILE A 74 -11.75 -5.51 0.37
C ILE A 74 -11.23 -6.09 -0.95
N ASN A 75 -11.54 -7.34 -1.26
CA ASN A 75 -11.13 -7.96 -2.53
C ASN A 75 -11.68 -7.21 -3.75
N ARG A 76 -12.94 -6.77 -3.68
CA ARG A 76 -13.52 -5.95 -4.75
C ARG A 76 -12.84 -4.59 -4.88
N LEU A 77 -12.48 -3.99 -3.75
CA LEU A 77 -11.73 -2.73 -3.74
C LEU A 77 -10.37 -2.90 -4.43
N LEU A 78 -9.63 -3.94 -4.07
CA LEU A 78 -8.33 -4.24 -4.68
C LEU A 78 -8.44 -4.45 -6.19
N SER A 79 -9.42 -5.24 -6.63
CA SER A 79 -9.65 -5.49 -8.05
C SER A 79 -10.06 -4.23 -8.80
N SER A 80 -10.89 -3.38 -8.18
CA SER A 80 -11.32 -2.11 -8.80
C SER A 80 -10.16 -1.14 -9.02
N MET A 81 -9.09 -1.28 -8.25
CA MET A 81 -7.87 -0.46 -8.37
C MET A 81 -6.84 -1.05 -9.34
N GLY A 82 -7.08 -2.22 -9.90
CA GLY A 82 -6.16 -2.89 -10.82
C GLY A 82 -5.08 -3.70 -10.12
N PHE A 83 -5.28 -4.09 -8.88
CA PHE A 83 -4.27 -4.77 -8.07
C PHE A 83 -3.96 -6.18 -8.54
N GLU A 84 -4.86 -6.84 -9.30
CA GLU A 84 -4.56 -8.14 -9.88
C GLU A 84 -3.39 -8.13 -10.87
N ARG A 85 -3.02 -6.96 -11.40
CA ARG A 85 -1.85 -6.80 -12.27
C ARG A 85 -0.56 -6.68 -11.49
N LEU A 86 -0.64 -6.24 -10.22
CA LEU A 86 0.52 -5.96 -9.37
C LEU A 86 0.80 -7.07 -8.38
N PHE A 87 -0.23 -7.77 -7.95
CA PHE A 87 -0.16 -8.76 -6.89
C PHE A 87 -0.80 -10.07 -7.33
N GLU A 88 -0.36 -11.15 -6.71
CA GLU A 88 -1.11 -12.40 -6.70
C GLU A 88 -2.15 -12.29 -5.59
N LEU A 89 -3.43 -12.19 -5.96
CA LEU A 89 -4.52 -12.06 -5.00
C LEU A 89 -5.05 -13.44 -4.59
N HIS A 90 -5.03 -13.71 -3.29
CA HIS A 90 -5.54 -14.96 -2.71
C HIS A 90 -6.69 -14.66 -1.76
N GLU A 91 -7.87 -15.21 -2.07
CA GLU A 91 -9.09 -15.02 -1.28
C GLU A 91 -9.16 -16.05 -0.13
N LYS A 92 -8.08 -16.16 0.63
CA LYS A 92 -7.96 -17.11 1.74
C LYS A 92 -7.05 -16.53 2.81
N THR A 93 -7.06 -17.17 3.98
CA THR A 93 -6.15 -16.81 5.07
C THR A 93 -4.72 -17.19 4.72
N CYS A 94 -3.78 -16.36 5.19
CA CYS A 94 -2.36 -16.68 5.12
C CYS A 94 -2.00 -17.72 6.16
N CYS A 95 -1.31 -18.79 5.76
CA CYS A 95 -0.92 -19.89 6.65
C CYS A 95 0.41 -19.64 7.37
N ASN A 96 0.95 -18.45 7.32
CA ASN A 96 2.22 -18.15 7.98
C ASN A 96 2.02 -18.04 9.50
N THR A 97 2.76 -18.84 10.26
CA THR A 97 2.73 -18.87 11.73
C THR A 97 3.97 -18.21 12.36
N GLY A 98 4.74 -17.46 11.59
CA GLY A 98 5.91 -16.74 12.08
C GLY A 98 5.58 -15.71 13.15
N THR A 99 6.57 -15.39 14.00
CA THR A 99 6.42 -14.32 14.99
C THR A 99 6.31 -12.97 14.28
N ALA A 100 5.33 -12.19 14.71
CA ALA A 100 5.13 -10.84 14.19
C ALA A 100 5.80 -9.82 15.12
N GLU A 101 6.51 -8.86 14.55
CA GLU A 101 7.01 -7.69 15.27
C GLU A 101 6.21 -6.47 14.82
N ASP A 102 5.91 -5.57 15.75
CA ASP A 102 5.22 -4.34 15.41
C ASP A 102 6.14 -3.40 14.63
N ILE A 103 5.58 -2.74 13.62
CA ILE A 103 6.30 -1.69 12.90
C ILE A 103 6.46 -0.49 13.83
N PRO A 104 7.69 0.03 14.01
CA PRO A 104 7.87 1.23 14.81
C PRO A 104 7.05 2.40 14.29
N LEU A 105 6.34 3.09 15.18
CA LEU A 105 5.62 4.30 14.81
C LEU A 105 6.60 5.45 14.62
N VAL A 106 6.60 6.02 13.43
CA VAL A 106 7.46 7.14 13.06
C VAL A 106 6.58 8.36 12.87
N PRO A 107 6.75 9.43 13.68
CA PRO A 107 5.99 10.64 13.46
C PRO A 107 6.42 11.32 12.16
N GLY A 108 5.44 11.77 11.38
CA GLY A 108 5.66 12.54 10.18
C GLY A 108 5.19 13.98 10.35
N SER A 109 5.91 14.94 9.78
CA SER A 109 5.42 16.32 9.68
C SER A 109 4.21 16.36 8.73
N GLU A 110 3.41 17.42 8.81
CA GLU A 110 2.29 17.61 7.88
C GLU A 110 2.77 17.61 6.43
N ASP A 111 3.88 18.25 6.14
CA ASP A 111 4.46 18.28 4.80
C ASP A 111 4.91 16.90 4.34
N ALA A 112 5.55 16.13 5.20
CA ALA A 112 5.98 14.77 4.88
C ALA A 112 4.79 13.85 4.62
N VAL A 113 3.74 13.93 5.42
CA VAL A 113 2.50 13.16 5.20
C VAL A 113 1.85 13.57 3.89
N ARG A 114 1.76 14.86 3.61
CA ARG A 114 1.18 15.37 2.36
C ARG A 114 1.94 14.84 1.13
N GLU A 115 3.26 14.87 1.15
CA GLU A 115 4.07 14.32 0.05
C GLU A 115 3.81 12.84 -0.19
N ARG A 116 3.67 12.05 0.88
CA ARG A 116 3.36 10.63 0.78
C ARG A 116 1.96 10.37 0.25
N VAL A 117 0.99 11.18 0.67
CA VAL A 117 -0.39 11.08 0.16
C VAL A 117 -0.40 11.38 -1.35
N ILE A 118 0.28 12.43 -1.78
CA ILE A 118 0.38 12.79 -3.19
C ILE A 118 1.06 11.67 -3.99
N GLU A 119 2.19 11.19 -3.53
CA GLU A 119 2.92 10.11 -4.20
C GLU A 119 2.06 8.84 -4.33
N ALA A 120 1.39 8.44 -3.25
CA ALA A 120 0.52 7.27 -3.25
C ALA A 120 -0.58 7.38 -4.31
N HIS A 121 -1.22 8.54 -4.41
CA HIS A 121 -2.27 8.76 -5.39
C HIS A 121 -1.73 8.83 -6.82
N ARG A 122 -0.54 9.40 -7.05
CA ARG A 122 0.11 9.37 -8.36
C ARG A 122 0.37 7.94 -8.82
N VAL A 123 0.81 7.08 -7.91
CA VAL A 123 1.03 5.66 -8.22
C VAL A 123 -0.28 5.01 -8.65
N LEU A 124 -1.37 5.20 -7.89
CA LEU A 124 -2.68 4.64 -8.24
C LEU A 124 -3.19 5.16 -9.58
N MET A 125 -3.03 6.45 -9.85
CA MET A 125 -3.47 7.06 -11.10
C MET A 125 -2.72 6.51 -12.31
N GLY A 126 -1.47 6.11 -12.13
CA GLY A 126 -0.66 5.49 -13.18
C GLY A 126 -1.06 4.06 -13.53
N LEU A 127 -1.91 3.40 -12.72
CA LEU A 127 -2.30 2.01 -12.93
C LEU A 127 -3.40 1.86 -14.00
N SER A 128 -4.29 2.84 -14.14
CA SER A 128 -5.38 2.79 -15.11
C SER A 128 -5.97 4.18 -15.33
N ASP A 129 -6.68 4.35 -16.47
CA ASP A 129 -7.40 5.59 -16.76
C ASP A 129 -8.55 5.81 -15.76
N GLU A 130 -9.19 4.74 -15.30
CA GLU A 130 -10.24 4.81 -14.29
C GLU A 130 -9.71 5.38 -12.98
N ASN A 131 -8.53 4.93 -12.54
CA ASN A 131 -7.88 5.47 -11.35
C ASN A 131 -7.48 6.93 -11.55
N ALA A 132 -6.98 7.29 -12.73
CA ALA A 132 -6.62 8.67 -13.04
C ALA A 132 -7.84 9.59 -12.92
N ASP A 133 -8.98 9.19 -13.46
CA ASP A 133 -10.22 9.95 -13.38
C ASP A 133 -10.74 10.02 -11.94
N ARG A 134 -10.67 8.91 -11.21
CA ARG A 134 -11.16 8.82 -9.82
C ARG A 134 -10.45 9.79 -8.89
N PHE A 135 -9.15 9.98 -9.04
CA PHE A 135 -8.33 10.76 -8.11
C PHE A 135 -7.92 12.14 -8.64
N ARG A 136 -8.35 12.52 -9.84
CA ARG A 136 -7.95 13.80 -10.46
C ARG A 136 -8.30 14.99 -9.59
N ASP A 137 -9.54 15.10 -9.14
CA ASP A 137 -10.00 16.24 -8.35
C ASP A 137 -9.30 16.30 -7.00
N LEU A 138 -9.09 15.14 -6.36
CA LEU A 138 -8.34 15.07 -5.11
C LEU A 138 -6.89 15.56 -5.31
N MET A 139 -6.22 15.13 -6.38
CA MET A 139 -4.85 15.54 -6.67
C MET A 139 -4.76 17.02 -6.97
N ASP A 140 -5.70 17.56 -7.74
CA ASP A 140 -5.74 19.00 -8.01
C ASP A 140 -5.88 19.80 -6.70
N ALA A 141 -6.71 19.34 -5.78
CA ALA A 141 -6.87 19.97 -4.47
C ALA A 141 -5.60 19.87 -3.62
N LEU A 142 -4.94 18.72 -3.61
CA LEU A 142 -3.71 18.51 -2.84
C LEU A 142 -2.52 19.32 -3.38
N GLU A 143 -2.37 19.37 -4.69
CA GLU A 143 -1.25 20.07 -5.33
C GLU A 143 -1.42 21.59 -5.33
N SER A 144 -2.66 22.08 -5.34
CA SER A 144 -2.95 23.52 -5.31
C SER A 144 -3.02 24.09 -3.90
N SER A 145 -3.14 23.23 -2.87
CA SER A 145 -3.16 23.69 -1.48
C SER A 145 -1.76 24.08 -1.04
N PRO A 146 -1.52 25.33 -0.62
CA PRO A 146 -0.22 25.67 -0.06
C PRO A 146 0.01 24.86 1.22
N GLY A 147 1.19 24.29 1.35
CA GLY A 147 1.59 23.64 2.59
C GLY A 147 1.58 24.68 3.71
N ALA A 148 0.59 24.58 4.56
CA ALA A 148 0.48 25.47 5.70
C ALA A 148 1.37 25.00 6.83
#